data_08f17956911eab61377860379e1d039c
#
_entry.id   08f17956911eab61377860379e1d039c
#
_cell.length_a   1.000
_cell.length_b   1.000
_cell.length_c   1.000
_cell.angle_alpha   90.00
_cell.angle_beta   90.00
_cell.angle_gamma   90.00
#
_symmetry.space_group_name_H-M   'P 1'
#
loop_
_entity.id
_entity.type
_entity.pdbx_description
1 polymer ?
#
loop_
_entity_poly.entity_id
_entity_poly.type
_entity_poly.pdbx_seq_one_letter_code
_entity_poly.pdbx_strand_id
1 'polypeptide(L)'
;MVFSNEKYTVISRLIEGEFLDYKRVIPEGFKTRVTVDVRDFVNTIERASLIITERLKNPLRITFDGNITVRCQTTLGKVVDELPAEMEGESVEIGFNNRYLLDALRYSRCDKVVMEISGPLSPVKVTAKDGGDFLFLVLPVRFKND
;
A
#
# COMPACT_ATOMS: atom_id res chain seq x y z
N MET A 1 -17.52 -16.40 22.13
CA MET A 1 -17.52 -17.18 20.88
C MET A 1 -16.72 -18.44 21.10
N VAL A 2 -17.18 -19.57 20.56
CA VAL A 2 -16.50 -20.87 20.70
C VAL A 2 -16.32 -21.44 19.29
N PHE A 3 -15.10 -21.84 18.97
CA PHE A 3 -14.74 -22.55 17.74
C PHE A 3 -14.24 -23.93 18.14
N SER A 4 -14.79 -24.97 17.56
CA SER A 4 -14.37 -26.36 17.83
C SER A 4 -14.18 -27.14 16.54
N ASN A 5 -13.16 -27.96 16.52
CA ASN A 5 -12.97 -29.02 15.56
C ASN A 5 -12.69 -30.33 16.32
N GLU A 6 -12.40 -31.43 15.62
CA GLU A 6 -12.16 -32.74 16.25
C GLU A 6 -11.01 -32.76 17.25
N LYS A 7 -10.05 -31.83 17.18
CA LYS A 7 -8.82 -31.81 17.99
C LYS A 7 -8.72 -30.65 18.97
N TYR A 8 -9.38 -29.53 18.66
CA TYR A 8 -9.20 -28.28 19.41
C TYR A 8 -10.51 -27.56 19.65
N THR A 9 -10.64 -26.95 20.83
CA THR A 9 -11.68 -25.98 21.13
C THR A 9 -11.02 -24.66 21.54
N VAL A 10 -11.36 -23.57 20.83
CA VAL A 10 -10.89 -22.21 21.11
C VAL A 10 -12.06 -21.41 21.64
N ILE A 11 -11.89 -20.83 22.82
CA ILE A 11 -12.87 -19.95 23.44
C ILE A 11 -12.30 -18.54 23.44
N SER A 12 -13.02 -17.59 22.84
CA SER A 12 -12.65 -16.18 22.80
C SER A 12 -13.79 -15.30 23.29
N ARG A 13 -13.44 -14.18 23.89
CA ARG A 13 -14.42 -13.11 24.17
C ARG A 13 -14.70 -12.34 22.88
N LEU A 14 -15.90 -11.81 22.74
CA LEU A 14 -16.20 -10.82 21.71
C LEU A 14 -15.53 -9.50 22.08
N ILE A 15 -15.06 -8.77 21.10
CA ILE A 15 -14.62 -7.39 21.26
C ILE A 15 -15.87 -6.54 21.45
N GLU A 16 -15.90 -5.70 22.50
CA GLU A 16 -16.97 -4.75 22.72
C GLU A 16 -16.87 -3.58 21.74
N GLY A 17 -18.02 -3.05 21.31
CA GLY A 17 -18.14 -1.91 20.42
C GLY A 17 -18.78 -2.26 19.08
N GLU A 18 -19.15 -1.21 18.36
CA GLU A 18 -19.68 -1.34 17.01
C GLU A 18 -18.54 -1.60 16.02
N PHE A 19 -18.77 -2.49 15.06
CA PHE A 19 -17.83 -2.74 13.99
C PHE A 19 -17.70 -1.48 13.10
N LEU A 20 -16.47 -1.14 12.73
CA LEU A 20 -16.19 0.00 11.86
C LEU A 20 -17.01 -0.11 10.55
N ASP A 21 -17.74 0.95 10.22
CA ASP A 21 -18.38 1.07 8.90
C ASP A 21 -17.31 1.32 7.83
N TYR A 22 -16.68 0.22 7.39
CA TYR A 22 -15.59 0.27 6.42
C TYR A 22 -16.02 0.86 5.07
N LYS A 23 -17.30 0.83 4.72
CA LYS A 23 -17.80 1.40 3.47
C LYS A 23 -17.57 2.91 3.41
N ARG A 24 -17.64 3.59 4.54
CA ARG A 24 -17.34 5.03 4.64
C ARG A 24 -15.85 5.37 4.52
N VAL A 25 -14.98 4.38 4.70
CA VAL A 25 -13.53 4.58 4.61
C VAL A 25 -13.01 4.36 3.19
N ILE A 26 -13.77 3.65 2.36
CA ILE A 26 -13.42 3.41 0.96
C ILE A 26 -13.63 4.71 0.17
N PRO A 27 -12.57 5.28 -0.44
CA PRO A 27 -12.73 6.51 -1.23
C PRO A 27 -13.69 6.30 -2.39
N GLU A 28 -14.60 7.26 -2.58
CA GLU A 28 -15.47 7.33 -3.74
C GLU A 28 -14.76 8.17 -4.83
N GLY A 29 -14.40 7.53 -5.94
CA GLY A 29 -13.67 8.16 -7.04
C GLY A 29 -12.15 8.31 -6.80
N PHE A 30 -11.46 8.79 -7.82
CA PHE A 30 -10.02 9.00 -7.82
C PHE A 30 -9.66 10.21 -8.70
N LYS A 31 -8.49 10.79 -8.45
CA LYS A 31 -7.86 11.81 -9.31
C LYS A 31 -6.75 11.20 -10.16
N THR A 32 -6.16 10.11 -9.66
CA THR A 32 -5.07 9.41 -10.31
C THR A 32 -5.33 7.91 -10.22
N ARG A 33 -5.19 7.23 -11.35
CA ARG A 33 -5.25 5.78 -11.46
C ARG A 33 -3.95 5.27 -12.04
N VAL A 34 -3.36 4.28 -11.40
CA VAL A 34 -2.08 3.70 -11.81
C VAL A 34 -2.21 2.20 -11.92
N THR A 35 -1.85 1.63 -13.06
CA THR A 35 -1.75 0.19 -13.26
C THR A 35 -0.27 -0.20 -13.30
N VAL A 36 0.13 -1.14 -12.47
CA VAL A 36 1.51 -1.54 -12.32
C VAL A 36 1.65 -3.05 -12.17
N ASP A 37 2.76 -3.60 -12.69
CA ASP A 37 3.15 -4.98 -12.45
C ASP A 37 3.54 -5.20 -10.99
N VAL A 38 2.94 -6.20 -10.35
CA VAL A 38 3.12 -6.46 -8.92
C VAL A 38 4.55 -6.88 -8.60
N ARG A 39 5.13 -7.75 -9.42
CA ARG A 39 6.49 -8.27 -9.21
C ARG A 39 7.53 -7.17 -9.32
N ASP A 40 7.43 -6.34 -10.34
CA ASP A 40 8.36 -5.23 -10.56
C ASP A 40 8.25 -4.19 -9.45
N PHE A 41 7.02 -3.89 -9.02
CA PHE A 41 6.81 -2.93 -7.94
C PHE A 41 7.30 -3.46 -6.59
N VAL A 42 7.03 -4.73 -6.26
CA VAL A 42 7.58 -5.37 -5.06
C VAL A 42 9.11 -5.32 -5.06
N ASN A 43 9.76 -5.71 -6.16
CA ASN A 43 11.22 -5.68 -6.27
C ASN A 43 11.79 -4.27 -6.07
N THR A 44 11.14 -3.25 -6.64
CA THR A 44 11.55 -1.85 -6.49
C THR A 44 11.41 -1.36 -5.04
N ILE A 45 10.29 -1.69 -4.38
CA ILE A 45 10.08 -1.33 -2.97
C ILE A 45 11.09 -2.06 -2.08
N GLU A 46 11.37 -3.34 -2.33
CA GLU A 46 12.34 -4.11 -1.56
C GLU A 46 13.75 -3.51 -1.67
N ARG A 47 14.20 -3.17 -2.89
CA ARG A 47 15.49 -2.50 -3.09
C ARG A 47 15.56 -1.17 -2.36
N ALA A 48 14.53 -0.34 -2.48
CA ALA A 48 14.48 0.95 -1.78
C ALA A 48 14.43 0.78 -0.25
N SER A 49 13.91 -0.35 0.23
CA SER A 49 13.77 -0.64 1.66
C SER A 49 15.05 -1.14 2.33
N LEU A 50 16.10 -1.47 1.58
CA LEU A 50 17.36 -1.99 2.14
C LEU A 50 18.03 -1.01 3.12
N ILE A 51 17.79 0.27 2.99
CA ILE A 51 18.32 1.30 3.90
C ILE A 51 17.35 1.67 5.03
N ILE A 52 16.15 1.05 5.08
CA ILE A 52 15.19 1.24 6.16
C ILE A 52 15.47 0.21 7.24
N THR A 53 15.72 0.68 8.46
CA THR A 53 15.91 -0.19 9.62
C THR A 53 14.77 0.00 10.63
N GLU A 54 14.66 -0.89 11.62
CA GLU A 54 13.66 -0.74 12.69
C GLU A 54 13.81 0.56 13.49
N ARG A 55 15.04 1.10 13.56
CA ARG A 55 15.32 2.39 14.20
C ARG A 55 15.05 3.59 13.29
N LEU A 56 15.25 3.41 11.98
CA LEU A 56 15.09 4.45 10.94
C LEU A 56 13.80 4.18 10.15
N LYS A 57 12.66 4.42 10.77
CA LYS A 57 11.32 4.23 10.19
C LYS A 57 10.96 5.35 9.23
N ASN A 58 11.80 5.61 8.24
CA ASN A 58 11.50 6.62 7.24
C ASN A 58 10.49 6.06 6.23
N PRO A 59 9.45 6.84 5.87
CA PRO A 59 8.52 6.41 4.85
C PRO A 59 9.21 6.35 3.48
N LEU A 60 8.76 5.44 2.64
CA LEU A 60 9.02 5.53 1.20
C LEU A 60 8.27 6.73 0.64
N ARG A 61 8.95 7.55 -0.15
CA ARG A 61 8.36 8.62 -0.92
C ARG A 61 8.16 8.11 -2.34
N ILE A 62 6.91 7.99 -2.76
CA ILE A 62 6.56 7.46 -4.09
C ILE A 62 5.87 8.56 -4.88
N THR A 63 6.45 8.88 -6.03
CA THR A 63 5.90 9.82 -7.00
C THR A 63 5.30 9.06 -8.16
N PHE A 64 4.07 9.36 -8.49
CA PHE A 64 3.35 8.87 -9.65
C PHE A 64 3.27 10.02 -10.64
N ASP A 65 4.03 9.92 -11.76
CA ASP A 65 4.15 10.96 -12.77
C ASP A 65 4.55 10.34 -14.13
N GLY A 66 3.58 9.70 -14.78
CA GLY A 66 3.82 8.89 -15.97
C GLY A 66 4.53 7.55 -15.68
N ASN A 67 5.56 7.58 -14.84
CA ASN A 67 6.22 6.43 -14.23
C ASN A 67 6.02 6.43 -12.71
N ILE A 68 6.45 5.39 -12.04
CA ILE A 68 6.52 5.34 -10.58
C ILE A 68 7.97 5.55 -10.16
N THR A 69 8.25 6.60 -9.41
CA THR A 69 9.57 6.82 -8.80
C THR A 69 9.49 6.56 -7.29
N VAL A 70 10.28 5.61 -6.82
CA VAL A 70 10.39 5.25 -5.39
C VAL A 70 11.66 5.85 -4.81
N ARG A 71 11.53 6.65 -3.76
CA ARG A 71 12.64 7.29 -3.06
C ARG A 71 12.65 6.92 -1.59
N CYS A 72 13.82 6.65 -1.07
CA CYS A 72 14.06 6.53 0.36
C CYS A 72 15.32 7.29 0.73
N GLN A 73 15.28 8.02 1.82
CA GLN A 73 16.44 8.74 2.36
C GLN A 73 16.54 8.47 3.86
N THR A 74 17.71 8.04 4.30
CA THR A 74 18.05 7.81 5.70
C THR A 74 19.42 8.38 6.00
N THR A 75 19.89 8.27 7.23
CA THR A 75 21.29 8.63 7.60
C THR A 75 22.31 7.68 6.96
N LEU A 76 21.88 6.51 6.47
CA LEU A 76 22.75 5.55 5.79
C LEU A 76 22.96 5.85 4.30
N GLY A 77 22.06 6.67 3.71
CA GLY A 77 22.15 7.03 2.30
C GLY A 77 20.79 7.33 1.67
N LYS A 78 20.82 7.43 0.35
CA LYS A 78 19.64 7.69 -0.48
C LYS A 78 19.52 6.62 -1.56
N VAL A 79 18.31 6.11 -1.74
CA VAL A 79 17.94 5.22 -2.86
C VAL A 79 16.89 5.94 -3.70
N VAL A 80 17.06 5.86 -5.01
CA VAL A 80 16.07 6.29 -6.00
C VAL A 80 15.97 5.17 -7.02
N ASP A 81 14.77 4.68 -7.25
CA ASP A 81 14.48 3.63 -8.22
C ASP A 81 13.21 4.01 -9.01
N GLU A 82 13.12 3.56 -10.24
CA GLU A 82 12.04 3.91 -11.13
C GLU A 82 11.53 2.69 -11.87
N LEU A 83 10.22 2.61 -12.07
CA LEU A 83 9.58 1.56 -12.85
C LEU A 83 8.46 2.12 -13.73
N PRO A 84 8.21 1.50 -14.90
CA PRO A 84 7.12 1.89 -15.78
C PRO A 84 5.77 1.55 -15.17
N ALA A 85 4.78 2.40 -15.45
CA ALA A 85 3.39 2.15 -15.10
C ALA A 85 2.46 2.78 -16.14
N GLU A 86 1.26 2.22 -16.27
CA GLU A 86 0.17 2.87 -17.01
C GLU A 86 -0.52 3.83 -16.06
N MET A 87 -0.55 5.11 -16.38
CA MET A 87 -1.10 6.15 -15.50
C MET A 87 -2.14 6.99 -16.19
N GLU A 88 -3.18 7.35 -15.46
CA GLU A 88 -4.27 8.25 -15.84
C GLU A 88 -4.48 9.27 -14.70
N GLY A 89 -4.59 10.55 -15.03
CA GLY A 89 -4.88 11.62 -14.08
C GLY A 89 -3.69 12.49 -13.71
N GLU A 90 -3.72 13.08 -12.51
CA GLU A 90 -2.76 14.07 -12.05
C GLU A 90 -1.51 13.41 -11.43
N SER A 91 -0.36 14.09 -11.54
CA SER A 91 0.84 13.69 -10.78
C SER A 91 0.61 13.84 -9.28
N VAL A 92 1.10 12.86 -8.51
CA VAL A 92 0.94 12.87 -7.05
C VAL A 92 2.14 12.22 -6.37
N GLU A 93 2.56 12.79 -5.24
CA GLU A 93 3.58 12.20 -4.36
C GLU A 93 2.95 11.77 -3.04
N ILE A 94 3.25 10.55 -2.60
CA ILE A 94 2.67 9.94 -1.41
C ILE A 94 3.77 9.27 -0.58
N GLY A 95 3.68 9.44 0.75
CA GLY A 95 4.47 8.66 1.70
C GLY A 95 3.83 7.32 2.03
N PHE A 96 4.59 6.24 2.01
CA PHE A 96 4.10 4.93 2.41
C PHE A 96 4.99 4.26 3.45
N ASN A 97 4.36 3.51 4.33
CA ASN A 97 5.06 2.48 5.07
C ASN A 97 5.36 1.32 4.11
N ASN A 98 6.65 1.00 3.92
CA ASN A 98 7.09 -0.03 2.99
C ASN A 98 6.44 -1.39 3.27
N ARG A 99 6.31 -1.79 4.54
CA ARG A 99 5.73 -3.07 4.94
C ARG A 99 4.26 -3.17 4.53
N TYR A 100 3.46 -2.15 4.81
CA TYR A 100 2.03 -2.17 4.48
C TYR A 100 1.78 -2.21 2.97
N LEU A 101 2.60 -1.47 2.22
CA LEU A 101 2.48 -1.49 0.76
C LEU A 101 2.93 -2.85 0.19
N LEU A 102 4.03 -3.42 0.68
CA LEU A 102 4.48 -4.76 0.29
C LEU A 102 3.45 -5.83 0.62
N ASP A 103 2.82 -5.77 1.80
CA ASP A 103 1.80 -6.72 2.20
C ASP A 103 0.60 -6.66 1.24
N ALA A 104 0.09 -5.47 0.93
CA ALA A 104 -1.01 -5.32 -0.03
C ALA A 104 -0.65 -5.91 -1.41
N LEU A 105 0.55 -5.62 -1.92
CA LEU A 105 1.00 -6.14 -3.22
C LEU A 105 1.17 -7.67 -3.21
N ARG A 106 1.81 -8.24 -2.19
CA ARG A 106 2.06 -9.68 -2.09
C ARG A 106 0.78 -10.50 -1.89
N TYR A 107 -0.16 -9.98 -1.10
CA TYR A 107 -1.44 -10.65 -0.87
C TYR A 107 -2.45 -10.46 -2.00
N SER A 108 -2.18 -9.60 -2.98
CA SER A 108 -3.02 -9.44 -4.16
C SER A 108 -3.08 -10.71 -5.02
N ARG A 109 -1.99 -11.49 -5.07
CA ARG A 109 -1.86 -12.74 -5.82
C ARG A 109 -2.26 -12.62 -7.29
N CYS A 110 -2.04 -11.47 -7.90
CA CYS A 110 -2.30 -11.18 -9.31
C CYS A 110 -1.05 -10.56 -9.95
N ASP A 111 -1.00 -10.57 -11.27
CA ASP A 111 0.16 -10.04 -12.01
C ASP A 111 0.18 -8.51 -11.99
N LYS A 112 -0.98 -7.89 -12.11
CA LYS A 112 -1.10 -6.42 -12.13
C LYS A 112 -2.17 -5.94 -11.17
N VAL A 113 -1.87 -4.85 -10.47
CA VAL A 113 -2.83 -4.12 -9.63
C VAL A 113 -3.16 -2.76 -10.22
N VAL A 114 -4.34 -2.29 -9.87
CA VAL A 114 -4.79 -0.92 -10.09
C VAL A 114 -4.80 -0.20 -8.75
N MET A 115 -4.11 0.93 -8.68
CA MET A 115 -4.09 1.83 -7.53
C MET A 115 -4.93 3.07 -7.87
N GLU A 116 -5.96 3.33 -7.09
CA GLU A 116 -6.80 4.53 -7.22
C GLU A 116 -6.49 5.49 -6.06
N ILE A 117 -6.12 6.71 -6.43
CA ILE A 117 -5.58 7.73 -5.55
C ILE A 117 -6.47 8.98 -5.63
N SER A 118 -7.06 9.37 -4.52
CA SER A 118 -7.89 10.59 -4.43
C SER A 118 -7.10 11.82 -3.97
N GLY A 119 -5.92 11.61 -3.38
CA GLY A 119 -5.02 12.66 -2.93
C GLY A 119 -3.88 12.14 -2.05
N PRO A 120 -2.88 12.99 -1.72
CA PRO A 120 -1.65 12.57 -1.07
C PRO A 120 -1.83 12.09 0.39
N LEU A 121 -2.96 12.41 1.01
CA LEU A 121 -3.27 12.04 2.39
C LEU A 121 -4.51 11.14 2.51
N SER A 122 -5.09 10.75 1.37
CA SER A 122 -6.23 9.84 1.33
C SER A 122 -5.78 8.38 1.24
N PRO A 123 -6.54 7.42 1.78
CA PRO A 123 -6.26 6.01 1.57
C PRO A 123 -6.16 5.68 0.08
N VAL A 124 -5.16 4.89 -0.29
CA VAL A 124 -5.01 4.40 -1.66
C VAL A 124 -5.75 3.08 -1.78
N LYS A 125 -6.68 3.01 -2.71
CA LYS A 125 -7.42 1.79 -3.01
C LYS A 125 -6.62 0.94 -3.99
N VAL A 126 -6.42 -0.34 -3.66
CA VAL A 126 -5.68 -1.31 -4.49
C VAL A 126 -6.61 -2.46 -4.84
N THR A 127 -6.76 -2.74 -6.12
CA THR A 127 -7.58 -3.82 -6.67
C THR A 127 -6.84 -4.56 -7.77
N ALA A 128 -7.30 -5.74 -8.17
CA ALA A 128 -6.74 -6.43 -9.33
C ALA A 128 -7.13 -5.70 -10.63
N LYS A 129 -6.25 -5.73 -11.66
CA LYS A 129 -6.55 -5.15 -12.98
C LYS A 129 -7.68 -5.89 -13.68
N ASP A 130 -7.64 -7.21 -13.67
CA ASP A 130 -8.54 -8.07 -14.46
C ASP A 130 -9.74 -8.60 -13.66
N GLY A 131 -10.10 -7.88 -12.60
CA GLY A 131 -11.13 -8.32 -11.66
C GLY A 131 -10.58 -9.31 -10.63
N GLY A 132 -10.99 -9.16 -9.39
CA GLY A 132 -10.57 -10.02 -8.28
C GLY A 132 -11.42 -9.73 -7.06
N ASP A 133 -11.48 -10.70 -6.16
CA ASP A 133 -12.35 -10.65 -4.98
C ASP A 133 -11.69 -9.92 -3.80
N PHE A 134 -10.76 -8.99 -4.07
CA PHE A 134 -10.12 -8.22 -3.01
C PHE A 134 -10.17 -6.72 -3.26
N LEU A 135 -10.17 -5.99 -2.16
CA LEU A 135 -9.93 -4.57 -2.09
C LEU A 135 -9.03 -4.30 -0.89
N PHE A 136 -7.87 -3.70 -1.11
CA PHE A 136 -7.01 -3.24 -0.04
C PHE A 136 -7.01 -1.72 0.04
N LEU A 137 -6.96 -1.20 1.25
CA LEU A 137 -6.74 0.22 1.53
C LEU A 137 -5.37 0.38 2.18
N VAL A 138 -4.48 1.07 1.50
CA VAL A 138 -3.15 1.41 2.03
C VAL A 138 -3.17 2.85 2.48
N LEU A 139 -2.96 3.07 3.78
CA LEU A 139 -2.95 4.39 4.36
C LEU A 139 -1.63 5.10 4.08
N PRO A 140 -1.66 6.36 3.65
CA PRO A 140 -0.45 7.16 3.48
C PRO A 140 0.18 7.54 4.82
N VAL A 141 1.48 7.79 4.80
CA VAL A 141 2.23 8.32 5.92
C VAL A 141 2.61 9.77 5.62
N ARG A 142 2.36 10.66 6.57
CA ARG A 142 2.80 12.06 6.45
C ARG A 142 4.32 12.14 6.51
N PHE A 143 4.91 12.92 5.62
CA PHE A 143 6.31 13.30 5.77
C PHE A 143 6.44 14.20 7.01
N LYS A 144 7.45 13.95 7.84
CA LYS A 144 7.88 14.98 8.76
C LYS A 144 8.46 16.08 7.89
N ASN A 145 7.98 17.30 8.03
CA ASN A 145 8.58 18.44 7.34
C ASN A 145 10.08 18.44 7.67
N ASP A 146 10.88 18.37 6.60
CA ASP A 146 12.32 18.57 6.67
C ASP A 146 12.60 20.01 7.06
#